data_965b7afa7d84a63143a4a5539f4e629e
#
_entry.id   965b7afa7d84a63143a4a5539f4e629e
#
_cell.length_a   1.000
_cell.length_b   1.000
_cell.length_c   1.000
_cell.angle_alpha   90.00
_cell.angle_beta   90.00
_cell.angle_gamma   90.00
#
_symmetry.space_group_name_H-M   'P 1'
#
loop_
_entity.id
_entity.type
_entity.pdbx_description
1 polymer ?
#
loop_
_entity_poly.entity_id
_entity_poly.type
_entity_poly.pdbx_seq_one_letter_code
_entity_poly.pdbx_strand_id
1 'polypeptide(L)'
;MSLLRKKGKPRILVVTPEITYLPDGMGNLAHRANAKAGGMADVSASLVAALFDLGADVHVALPHYRRMFHMDVGQLISDELRVYQNRLPDSRVHLAEDRCFYYRERVYSHSDQENPRLALAFQREVINNIIPTVDPDLIHCNDWMTGLIPAAAHL
;
A
#
# COMPACT_ATOMS: atom_id res chain seq x y z
N MET A 1 -19.60 -14.40 -7.72
CA MET A 1 -18.99 -15.11 -8.84
C MET A 1 -18.91 -14.14 -10.01
N SER A 2 -17.85 -13.34 -10.06
CA SER A 2 -17.63 -12.42 -11.17
C SER A 2 -16.94 -13.18 -12.30
N LEU A 3 -17.71 -13.44 -13.33
CA LEU A 3 -17.26 -14.08 -14.54
C LEU A 3 -16.45 -13.09 -15.39
N LEU A 4 -15.17 -13.41 -15.57
CA LEU A 4 -14.32 -12.97 -16.68
C LEU A 4 -14.28 -11.44 -16.92
N ARG A 5 -13.38 -10.77 -16.24
CA ARG A 5 -12.86 -9.49 -16.74
C ARG A 5 -12.36 -9.70 -18.16
N LYS A 6 -12.78 -8.80 -19.06
CA LYS A 6 -12.30 -8.71 -20.44
C LYS A 6 -10.77 -8.81 -20.45
N LYS A 7 -10.22 -9.53 -21.43
CA LYS A 7 -8.79 -9.72 -21.75
C LYS A 7 -7.93 -8.47 -21.53
N GLY A 8 -7.56 -8.20 -20.29
CA GLY A 8 -6.60 -7.20 -19.84
C GLY A 8 -5.52 -7.89 -19.01
N LYS A 9 -4.43 -7.19 -18.75
CA LYS A 9 -3.42 -7.68 -17.80
C LYS A 9 -4.07 -7.80 -16.42
N PRO A 10 -3.70 -8.82 -15.59
CA PRO A 10 -4.26 -8.96 -14.25
C PRO A 10 -3.87 -7.76 -13.39
N ARG A 11 -4.81 -7.32 -12.55
CA ARG A 11 -4.55 -6.31 -11.54
C ARG A 11 -3.95 -6.97 -10.30
N ILE A 12 -2.77 -6.52 -9.92
CA ILE A 12 -2.00 -7.09 -8.81
C ILE A 12 -1.94 -6.08 -7.68
N LEU A 13 -2.38 -6.47 -6.49
CA LEU A 13 -2.20 -5.68 -5.27
C LEU A 13 -1.06 -6.28 -4.45
N VAL A 14 0.04 -5.54 -4.32
CA VAL A 14 1.14 -5.87 -3.41
C VAL A 14 0.87 -5.20 -2.07
N VAL A 15 0.70 -5.99 -1.02
CA VAL A 15 0.47 -5.52 0.36
C VAL A 15 1.75 -5.72 1.15
N THR A 16 2.34 -4.63 1.62
CA THR A 16 3.63 -4.67 2.33
C THR A 16 3.69 -3.61 3.43
N PRO A 17 4.25 -3.93 4.61
CA PRO A 17 4.42 -2.93 5.67
C PRO A 17 5.59 -1.97 5.43
N GLU A 18 6.50 -2.30 4.51
CA GLU A 18 7.69 -1.51 4.23
C GLU A 18 8.08 -1.51 2.75
N ILE A 19 8.64 -0.39 2.30
CA ILE A 19 9.14 -0.22 0.94
C ILE A 19 10.20 0.88 0.90
N THR A 20 11.21 0.76 0.03
CA THR A 20 12.27 1.77 -0.11
C THR A 20 11.97 2.81 -1.18
N TYR A 21 11.36 2.41 -2.26
CA TYR A 21 10.97 3.31 -3.35
C TYR A 21 9.82 2.73 -4.15
N LEU A 22 9.17 3.57 -4.93
CA LEU A 22 8.19 3.17 -5.93
C LEU A 22 8.53 3.84 -7.26
N PRO A 23 8.22 3.20 -8.40
CA PRO A 23 8.45 3.79 -9.72
C PRO A 23 7.69 5.09 -9.92
N ASP A 24 8.30 6.01 -10.65
CA ASP A 24 7.60 7.19 -11.15
C ASP A 24 6.42 6.75 -12.03
N GLY A 25 5.30 7.45 -11.92
CA GLY A 25 4.08 7.10 -12.66
C GLY A 25 3.10 6.21 -11.89
N MET A 26 3.45 5.73 -10.68
CA MET A 26 2.51 5.02 -9.81
C MET A 26 1.58 5.96 -9.01
N GLY A 27 1.69 7.25 -9.18
CA GLY A 27 0.87 8.27 -8.53
C GLY A 27 1.69 9.29 -7.74
N ASN A 28 1.01 10.33 -7.25
CA ASN A 28 1.67 11.45 -6.57
C ASN A 28 2.39 11.07 -5.27
N LEU A 29 2.03 9.97 -4.66
CA LEU A 29 2.62 9.50 -3.40
C LEU A 29 3.83 8.60 -3.59
N ALA A 30 4.08 8.13 -4.82
CA ALA A 30 5.14 7.16 -5.09
C ALA A 30 6.52 7.67 -4.67
N HIS A 31 6.83 8.93 -4.94
CA HIS A 31 8.13 9.54 -4.62
C HIS A 31 8.35 9.79 -3.11
N ARG A 32 7.30 9.70 -2.29
CA ARG A 32 7.36 9.92 -0.83
C ARG A 32 7.30 8.62 -0.03
N ALA A 33 6.80 7.56 -0.64
CA ALA A 33 6.65 6.28 0.02
C ALA A 33 8.01 5.62 0.28
N ASN A 34 8.61 5.95 1.42
CA ASN A 34 9.85 5.37 1.89
C ASN A 34 9.72 5.05 3.39
N ALA A 35 9.58 3.76 3.70
CA ALA A 35 9.57 3.25 5.06
C ALA A 35 10.35 1.94 5.06
N LYS A 36 11.55 1.95 5.62
CA LYS A 36 12.45 0.80 5.63
C LYS A 36 12.77 0.38 7.06
N ALA A 37 12.59 -0.91 7.32
CA ALA A 37 13.05 -1.57 8.54
C ALA A 37 14.15 -2.60 8.23
N GLY A 38 14.05 -3.28 7.11
CA GLY A 38 14.99 -4.34 6.72
C GLY A 38 15.11 -4.53 5.22
N GLY A 39 15.67 -5.67 4.83
CA GLY A 39 15.89 -6.01 3.41
C GLY A 39 14.61 -6.27 2.62
N MET A 40 13.50 -6.56 3.31
CA MET A 40 12.22 -6.81 2.65
C MET A 40 11.69 -5.55 1.95
N ALA A 41 11.99 -4.36 2.47
CA ALA A 41 11.65 -3.11 1.82
C ALA A 41 12.24 -2.99 0.41
N ASP A 42 13.50 -3.44 0.24
CA ASP A 42 14.19 -3.47 -1.05
C ASP A 42 13.61 -4.52 -1.99
N VAL A 43 13.27 -5.70 -1.45
CA VAL A 43 12.62 -6.78 -2.21
C VAL A 43 11.24 -6.35 -2.70
N SER A 44 10.44 -5.72 -1.82
CA SER A 44 9.11 -5.20 -2.18
C SER A 44 9.22 -4.15 -3.28
N ALA A 45 10.15 -3.21 -3.15
CA ALA A 45 10.39 -2.17 -4.15
C ALA A 45 10.82 -2.77 -5.51
N SER A 46 11.75 -3.72 -5.50
CA SER A 46 12.24 -4.38 -6.72
C SER A 46 11.15 -5.19 -7.42
N LEU A 47 10.31 -5.89 -6.65
CA LEU A 47 9.17 -6.63 -7.20
C LEU A 47 8.18 -5.69 -7.89
N VAL A 48 7.79 -4.62 -7.20
CA VAL A 48 6.85 -3.64 -7.74
C VAL A 48 7.41 -2.98 -9.00
N ALA A 49 8.69 -2.56 -8.98
CA ALA A 49 9.34 -1.96 -10.13
C ALA A 49 9.37 -2.93 -11.33
N ALA A 50 9.75 -4.18 -11.12
CA ALA A 50 9.79 -5.17 -12.17
C ALA A 50 8.40 -5.44 -12.78
N LEU A 51 7.36 -5.54 -11.95
CA LEU A 51 5.98 -5.69 -12.42
C LEU A 51 5.51 -4.46 -13.21
N PHE A 52 5.86 -3.28 -12.74
CA PHE A 52 5.52 -2.01 -13.40
C PHE A 52 6.20 -1.90 -14.76
N ASP A 53 7.50 -2.21 -14.86
CA ASP A 53 8.28 -2.20 -16.10
C ASP A 53 7.76 -3.22 -17.12
N LEU A 54 7.27 -4.37 -16.66
CA LEU A 54 6.58 -5.35 -17.50
C LEU A 54 5.19 -4.88 -17.95
N GLY A 55 4.78 -3.70 -17.50
CA GLY A 55 3.48 -3.10 -17.80
C GLY A 55 2.32 -3.85 -17.16
N ALA A 56 2.50 -4.49 -16.01
CA ALA A 56 1.42 -5.04 -15.22
C ALA A 56 0.58 -3.92 -14.60
N ASP A 57 -0.71 -4.18 -14.33
CA ASP A 57 -1.56 -3.29 -13.55
C ASP A 57 -1.29 -3.52 -12.06
N VAL A 58 -0.13 -3.01 -11.59
CA VAL A 58 0.34 -3.20 -10.22
C VAL A 58 -0.06 -2.05 -9.32
N HIS A 59 -0.63 -2.37 -8.17
CA HIS A 59 -1.00 -1.47 -7.08
C HIS A 59 -0.26 -1.87 -5.81
N VAL A 60 -0.02 -0.91 -4.92
CA VAL A 60 0.67 -1.15 -3.65
C VAL A 60 -0.17 -0.63 -2.49
N ALA A 61 -0.32 -1.43 -1.44
CA ALA A 61 -0.91 -1.04 -0.17
C ALA A 61 0.17 -0.95 0.91
N LEU A 62 0.23 0.20 1.58
CA LEU A 62 1.18 0.53 2.66
C LEU A 62 0.43 1.11 3.85
N PRO A 63 0.92 0.95 5.09
CA PRO A 63 0.45 1.77 6.20
C PRO A 63 0.76 3.25 5.95
N HIS A 64 -0.14 4.13 6.36
CA HIS A 64 0.05 5.56 6.18
C HIS A 64 1.01 6.15 7.22
N TYR A 65 2.29 5.95 7.02
CA TYR A 65 3.36 6.50 7.85
C TYR A 65 3.60 7.98 7.55
N ARG A 66 2.66 8.86 7.92
CA ARG A 66 2.72 10.30 7.60
C ARG A 66 4.06 10.93 7.94
N ARG A 67 4.57 10.64 9.14
CA ARG A 67 5.84 11.21 9.59
C ARG A 67 7.04 10.69 8.79
N MET A 68 7.10 9.39 8.51
CA MET A 68 8.18 8.82 7.71
C MET A 68 8.12 9.24 6.24
N PHE A 69 6.92 9.49 5.72
CA PHE A 69 6.71 9.99 4.37
C PHE A 69 6.83 11.51 4.28
N HIS A 70 7.17 12.18 5.38
CA HIS A 70 7.27 13.65 5.48
C HIS A 70 6.01 14.38 5.00
N MET A 71 4.85 13.81 5.31
CA MET A 71 3.56 14.36 4.92
C MET A 71 2.95 15.13 6.09
N ASP A 72 2.80 16.43 5.93
CA ASP A 72 1.94 17.22 6.82
C ASP A 72 0.48 17.21 6.32
N VAL A 73 -0.45 17.64 7.20
CA VAL A 73 -1.88 17.66 6.89
C VAL A 73 -2.20 18.60 5.72
N GLY A 74 -1.49 19.72 5.62
CA GLY A 74 -1.67 20.69 4.53
C GLY A 74 -1.25 20.11 3.18
N GLN A 75 -0.16 19.36 3.14
CA GLN A 75 0.29 18.67 1.94
C GLN A 75 -0.68 17.55 1.52
N LEU A 76 -1.21 16.79 2.49
CA LEU A 76 -2.23 15.77 2.24
C LEU A 76 -3.47 16.36 1.58
N ILE A 77 -4.01 17.44 2.15
CA ILE A 77 -5.18 18.14 1.59
C ILE A 77 -4.87 18.67 0.20
N SER A 78 -3.69 19.27 0.01
CA SER A 78 -3.26 19.79 -1.28
C SER A 78 -3.12 18.69 -2.33
N ASP A 79 -2.54 17.55 -1.97
CA ASP A 79 -2.35 16.42 -2.89
C ASP A 79 -3.68 15.75 -3.23
N GLU A 80 -4.58 15.57 -2.26
CA GLU A 80 -5.94 15.07 -2.52
C GLU A 80 -6.75 16.03 -3.40
N LEU A 81 -6.70 17.33 -3.13
CA LEU A 81 -7.36 18.33 -3.96
C LEU A 81 -6.81 18.34 -5.39
N ARG A 82 -5.49 18.17 -5.54
CA ARG A 82 -4.86 18.07 -6.86
C ARG A 82 -5.31 16.84 -7.63
N VAL A 83 -5.38 15.69 -6.95
CA VAL A 83 -5.90 14.44 -7.53
C VAL A 83 -7.36 14.62 -7.95
N TYR A 84 -8.18 15.21 -7.09
CA TYR A 84 -9.58 15.47 -7.39
C TYR A 84 -9.77 16.46 -8.55
N GLN A 85 -9.01 17.56 -8.56
CA GLN A 85 -9.11 18.59 -9.59
C GLN A 85 -8.59 18.14 -10.96
N ASN A 86 -7.52 17.37 -10.99
CA ASN A 86 -6.88 16.91 -12.23
C ASN A 86 -7.44 15.58 -12.75
N ARG A 87 -8.39 14.96 -12.01
CA ARG A 87 -8.93 13.63 -12.34
C ARG A 87 -7.82 12.67 -12.75
N LEU A 88 -6.72 12.67 -11.99
CA LEU A 88 -5.62 11.75 -12.24
C LEU A 88 -6.13 10.33 -11.94
N PRO A 89 -6.36 9.52 -12.99
CA PRO A 89 -7.13 8.29 -12.84
C PRO A 89 -6.40 7.22 -12.02
N ASP A 90 -5.11 7.38 -11.78
CA ASP A 90 -4.31 6.23 -11.35
C ASP A 90 -3.36 6.56 -10.21
N SER A 91 -3.89 6.78 -9.00
CA SER A 91 -3.06 6.50 -7.85
C SER A 91 -3.01 4.98 -7.68
N ARG A 92 -1.85 4.39 -7.91
CA ARG A 92 -1.58 2.96 -7.68
C ARG A 92 -1.00 2.71 -6.30
N VAL A 93 -0.89 3.76 -5.49
CA VAL A 93 -0.41 3.70 -4.10
C VAL A 93 -1.58 3.95 -3.17
N HIS A 94 -1.91 2.96 -2.35
CA HIS A 94 -3.02 2.96 -1.42
C HIS A 94 -2.48 2.97 0.00
N LEU A 95 -2.88 3.95 0.79
CA LEU A 95 -2.43 4.10 2.16
C LEU A 95 -3.51 3.63 3.14
N ALA A 96 -3.16 2.72 4.03
CA ALA A 96 -4.03 2.27 5.10
C ALA A 96 -4.12 3.35 6.19
N GLU A 97 -5.30 3.94 6.31
CA GLU A 97 -5.56 5.08 7.18
C GLU A 97 -5.91 4.65 8.59
N ASP A 98 -4.94 4.66 9.48
CA ASP A 98 -5.16 4.51 10.92
C ASP A 98 -4.20 5.40 11.70
N ARG A 99 -4.70 6.03 12.77
CA ARG A 99 -3.92 6.94 13.62
C ARG A 99 -2.67 6.28 14.21
N CYS A 100 -2.68 4.97 14.40
CA CYS A 100 -1.53 4.24 14.93
C CYS A 100 -0.29 4.32 14.05
N PHE A 101 -0.44 4.67 12.76
CA PHE A 101 0.68 4.81 11.82
C PHE A 101 1.20 6.25 11.69
N TYR A 102 0.38 7.27 11.93
CA TYR A 102 0.66 8.65 11.51
C TYR A 102 1.96 9.25 12.06
N TYR A 103 2.25 8.97 13.33
CA TYR A 103 3.38 9.60 14.03
C TYR A 103 4.54 8.65 14.27
N ARG A 104 4.55 7.50 13.61
CA ARG A 104 5.61 6.52 13.77
C ARG A 104 6.89 6.98 13.07
N GLU A 105 8.01 6.68 13.72
CA GLU A 105 9.36 6.87 13.18
C GLU A 105 9.97 5.57 12.68
N ARG A 106 9.27 4.45 12.89
CA ARG A 106 9.72 3.09 12.54
C ARG A 106 8.53 2.22 12.15
N VAL A 107 8.77 1.30 11.25
CA VAL A 107 7.78 0.31 10.81
C VAL A 107 7.35 -0.57 11.97
N TYR A 108 8.30 -1.17 12.66
CA TYR A 108 8.03 -2.03 13.82
C TYR A 108 8.24 -1.29 15.14
N SER A 109 7.45 -1.66 16.14
CA SER A 109 7.63 -1.18 17.51
C SER A 109 8.67 -2.01 18.26
N HIS A 110 9.30 -1.41 19.26
CA HIS A 110 10.10 -2.14 20.25
C HIS A 110 9.23 -2.93 21.25
N SER A 111 7.94 -2.63 21.29
CA SER A 111 6.97 -3.32 22.16
C SER A 111 6.34 -4.50 21.42
N ASP A 112 6.55 -5.69 21.95
CA ASP A 112 5.93 -6.92 21.42
C ASP A 112 4.40 -6.88 21.45
N GLN A 113 3.81 -6.10 22.36
CA GLN A 113 2.36 -5.94 22.46
C GLN A 113 1.78 -4.97 21.43
N GLU A 114 2.58 -4.00 20.96
CA GLU A 114 2.13 -3.03 19.99
C GLU A 114 2.13 -3.60 18.56
N ASN A 115 3.12 -4.41 18.22
CA ASN A 115 3.26 -4.96 16.87
C ASN A 115 2.02 -5.72 16.36
N PRO A 116 1.36 -6.61 17.15
CA PRO A 116 0.11 -7.24 16.72
C PRO A 116 -1.02 -6.24 16.47
N ARG A 117 -1.10 -5.16 17.26
CA ARG A 117 -2.12 -4.11 17.06
C ARG A 117 -1.91 -3.37 15.76
N LEU A 118 -0.65 -3.05 15.43
CA LEU A 118 -0.30 -2.43 14.15
C LEU A 118 -0.65 -3.35 12.98
N ALA A 119 -0.32 -4.63 13.09
CA ALA A 119 -0.65 -5.62 12.06
C ALA A 119 -2.16 -5.75 11.85
N LEU A 120 -2.94 -5.82 12.92
CA LEU A 120 -4.41 -5.89 12.82
C LEU A 120 -5.01 -4.63 12.22
N ALA A 121 -4.54 -3.43 12.61
CA ALA A 121 -4.99 -2.18 12.04
C ALA A 121 -4.70 -2.11 10.54
N PHE A 122 -3.49 -2.49 10.12
CA PHE A 122 -3.12 -2.53 8.71
C PHE A 122 -4.00 -3.47 7.89
N GLN A 123 -4.12 -4.71 8.34
CA GLN A 123 -4.89 -5.74 7.63
C GLN A 123 -6.38 -5.36 7.56
N ARG A 124 -6.95 -4.81 8.64
CA ARG A 124 -8.33 -4.35 8.65
C ARG A 124 -8.58 -3.27 7.58
N GLU A 125 -7.69 -2.28 7.48
CA GLU A 125 -7.83 -1.23 6.47
C GLU A 125 -7.67 -1.78 5.04
N VAL A 126 -6.73 -2.70 4.84
CA VAL A 126 -6.54 -3.34 3.54
C VAL A 126 -7.78 -4.14 3.14
N ILE A 127 -8.32 -4.98 4.04
CA ILE A 127 -9.47 -5.85 3.76
C ILE A 127 -10.74 -5.03 3.54
N ASN A 128 -11.00 -4.04 4.40
CA ASN A 128 -12.28 -3.33 4.38
C ASN A 128 -12.34 -2.19 3.36
N ASN A 129 -11.20 -1.58 3.03
CA ASN A 129 -11.17 -0.35 2.23
C ASN A 129 -10.35 -0.49 0.95
N ILE A 130 -9.14 -1.05 1.02
CA ILE A 130 -8.23 -1.07 -0.14
C ILE A 130 -8.61 -2.15 -1.14
N ILE A 131 -8.81 -3.39 -0.69
CA ILE A 131 -9.20 -4.50 -1.58
C ILE A 131 -10.49 -4.20 -2.33
N PRO A 132 -11.59 -3.73 -1.69
CA PRO A 132 -12.81 -3.38 -2.41
C PRO A 132 -12.64 -2.22 -3.41
N THR A 133 -11.75 -1.27 -3.11
CA THR A 133 -11.48 -0.13 -4.00
C THR A 133 -10.65 -0.53 -5.21
N VAL A 134 -9.60 -1.33 -4.99
CA VAL A 134 -8.69 -1.79 -6.05
C VAL A 134 -9.32 -2.89 -6.89
N ASP A 135 -10.12 -3.78 -6.27
CA ASP A 135 -10.71 -4.97 -6.88
C ASP A 135 -9.65 -5.79 -7.64
N PRO A 136 -8.61 -6.31 -6.93
CA PRO A 136 -7.48 -6.98 -7.56
C PRO A 136 -7.83 -8.40 -8.01
N ASP A 137 -7.18 -8.86 -9.08
CA ASP A 137 -7.24 -10.26 -9.51
C ASP A 137 -6.28 -11.14 -8.70
N LEU A 138 -5.21 -10.54 -8.16
CA LEU A 138 -4.20 -11.22 -7.35
C LEU A 138 -3.74 -10.29 -6.21
N ILE A 139 -3.60 -10.86 -5.01
CA ILE A 139 -3.04 -10.18 -3.85
C ILE A 139 -1.74 -10.86 -3.46
N HIS A 140 -0.64 -10.09 -3.44
CA HIS A 140 0.66 -10.53 -2.98
C HIS A 140 0.95 -9.92 -1.60
N CYS A 141 1.05 -10.74 -0.58
CA CYS A 141 1.21 -10.33 0.81
C CYS A 141 2.65 -10.55 1.27
N ASN A 142 3.30 -9.50 1.76
CA ASN A 142 4.64 -9.54 2.31
C ASN A 142 4.60 -9.39 3.83
N ASP A 143 5.36 -10.25 4.50
CA ASP A 143 5.55 -10.24 5.94
C ASP A 143 4.36 -10.72 6.78
N TRP A 144 4.66 -11.04 8.05
CA TRP A 144 3.68 -11.47 9.05
C TRP A 144 2.57 -10.44 9.31
N MET A 145 2.85 -9.15 9.11
CA MET A 145 1.87 -8.07 9.25
C MET A 145 0.71 -8.16 8.24
N THR A 146 0.79 -9.03 7.26
CA THR A 146 -0.23 -9.21 6.21
C THR A 146 -0.85 -10.62 6.21
N GLY A 147 -0.48 -11.46 7.18
CA GLY A 147 -0.74 -12.89 7.17
C GLY A 147 -2.21 -13.32 7.24
N LEU A 148 -3.12 -12.46 7.72
CA LEU A 148 -4.56 -12.75 7.75
C LEU A 148 -5.29 -12.38 6.45
N ILE A 149 -4.70 -11.53 5.60
CA ILE A 149 -5.34 -11.03 4.39
C ILE A 149 -5.72 -12.17 3.44
N PRO A 150 -4.84 -13.15 3.15
CA PRO A 150 -5.20 -14.25 2.25
C PRO A 150 -6.43 -15.05 2.70
N ALA A 151 -6.60 -15.24 4.01
CA ALA A 151 -7.76 -15.94 4.55
C ALA A 151 -9.05 -15.12 4.45
N ALA A 152 -8.96 -13.80 4.69
CA ALA A 152 -10.11 -12.91 4.70
C ALA A 152 -10.55 -12.48 3.27
N ALA A 153 -9.66 -12.48 2.31
CA ALA A 153 -9.97 -12.09 0.93
C ALA A 153 -10.85 -13.11 0.18
N HIS A 154 -11.07 -14.30 0.75
CA HIS A 154 -11.96 -15.32 0.20
C HIS A 154 -13.40 -15.26 0.74
N LEU A 155 -13.67 -14.37 1.66
CA LEU A 155 -15.00 -14.19 2.26
C LEU A 155 -15.73 -13.04 1.59
#